data_d11f0a6063aa0f0cb87593a08db86284
#
_entry.id   d11f0a6063aa0f0cb87593a08db86284
#
_cell.length_a   1.000
_cell.length_b   1.000
_cell.length_c   1.000
_cell.angle_alpha   90.00
_cell.angle_beta   90.00
_cell.angle_gamma   90.00
#
_symmetry.space_group_name_H-M   'P 1'
#
loop_
_entity.id
_entity.type
_entity.pdbx_description
1 polymer ?
#
loop_
_entity_poly.entity_id
_entity_poly.type
_entity_poly.pdbx_seq_one_letter_code
_entity_poly.pdbx_strand_id
1 'polypeptide(L)' 'MENLVIYKGIPCKLLAAEEPFPSRLQIISPNDISKAMQIGFSCWGYPNEIMKEVTTEELESLQHFGRFPLN' A
#
# COMPACT_ATOMS: atom_id res chain seq x y z
N MET A 1 -2.82 -11.33 9.86
CA MET A 1 -3.90 -10.53 9.34
C MET A 1 -3.36 -9.32 8.60
N GLU A 2 -3.91 -9.04 7.46
CA GLU A 2 -3.41 -7.97 6.64
C GLU A 2 -4.10 -6.66 6.96
N ASN A 3 -3.33 -5.60 6.89
CA ASN A 3 -3.88 -4.26 7.06
C ASN A 3 -4.18 -3.69 5.69
N LEU A 4 -5.45 -3.42 5.45
CA LEU A 4 -5.87 -2.83 4.19
C LEU A 4 -6.13 -1.35 4.40
N VAL A 5 -5.63 -0.54 3.47
CA VAL A 5 -5.80 0.90 3.54
C VAL A 5 -6.19 1.41 2.17
N ILE A 6 -6.74 2.61 2.14
CA ILE A 6 -7.05 3.28 0.88
C ILE A 6 -6.04 4.40 0.72
N TYR A 7 -5.29 4.38 -0.37
CA TYR A 7 -4.30 5.40 -0.65
C TYR A 7 -4.68 6.09 -1.95
N LYS A 8 -5.11 7.32 -1.85
CA LYS A 8 -5.54 8.11 -3.02
C LYS A 8 -6.53 7.36 -3.87
N GLY A 9 -7.46 6.70 -3.19
CA GLY A 9 -8.52 5.98 -3.88
C GLY A 9 -8.17 4.56 -4.30
N ILE A 10 -6.96 4.11 -4.00
CA ILE A 10 -6.54 2.78 -4.41
C ILE A 10 -6.44 1.88 -3.19
N PRO A 11 -7.16 0.75 -3.18
CA PRO A 11 -7.02 -0.19 -2.07
C PRO A 11 -5.64 -0.81 -2.09
N CYS A 12 -4.99 -0.80 -0.95
CA CYS A 12 -3.63 -1.32 -0.84
C CYS A 12 -3.48 -2.16 0.40
N LYS A 13 -2.47 -3.01 0.38
CA LYS A 13 -2.07 -3.78 1.54
C LYS A 13 -0.88 -3.06 2.17
N LEU A 14 -0.96 -2.83 3.47
CA LEU A 14 0.11 -2.16 4.19
C LEU A 14 1.13 -3.18 4.67
N LEU A 15 2.38 -2.98 4.27
CA LEU A 15 3.48 -3.81 4.71
C LEU A 15 4.27 -3.02 5.73
N ALA A 16 4.35 -3.56 6.94
CA ALA A 16 5.01 -2.85 8.02
C ALA A 16 6.49 -2.66 7.75
N ALA A 17 7.05 -1.66 8.40
CA ALA A 17 8.47 -1.39 8.27
C ALA A 17 9.27 -2.60 8.74
N GLU A 18 10.33 -2.90 8.00
CA GLU A 18 11.18 -4.04 8.31
C GLU A 18 12.59 -3.66 7.89
N GLU A 19 13.47 -3.57 8.86
CA GLU A 19 14.81 -3.08 8.58
C GLU A 19 15.43 -3.79 7.41
N PRO A 20 16.06 -3.09 6.48
CA PRO A 20 16.25 -1.63 6.49
C PRO A 20 15.16 -0.87 5.75
N PHE A 21 14.04 -1.51 5.48
CA PHE A 21 13.01 -0.91 4.64
C PHE A 21 11.94 -0.21 5.46
N PRO A 22 11.45 0.93 4.98
CA PRO A 22 10.32 1.60 5.63
C PRO A 22 9.01 0.86 5.32
N SER A 23 7.94 1.35 5.87
CA SER A 23 6.63 0.82 5.54
C SER A 23 6.34 1.04 4.06
N ARG A 24 5.61 0.11 3.48
CA ARG A 24 5.30 0.17 2.05
C ARG A 24 3.85 -0.17 1.82
N LEU A 25 3.33 0.29 0.71
CA LEU A 25 1.99 -0.07 0.27
C LEU A 25 2.09 -0.90 -1.00
N GLN A 26 1.28 -1.93 -1.08
CA GLN A 26 1.25 -2.78 -2.27
C GLN A 26 -0.18 -2.84 -2.77
N ILE A 27 -0.38 -2.60 -4.07
CA ILE A 27 -1.73 -2.63 -4.61
C ILE A 27 -2.28 -4.04 -4.56
N ILE A 28 -3.59 -4.14 -4.49
CA ILE A 28 -4.25 -5.43 -4.37
C ILE A 28 -4.72 -5.93 -5.73
N SER A 29 -5.22 -5.04 -6.55
CA SER A 29 -5.81 -5.42 -7.82
C SER A 29 -4.93 -5.01 -8.98
N PRO A 30 -4.67 -5.90 -9.94
CA PRO A 30 -3.90 -5.52 -11.12
C PRO A 30 -4.58 -4.44 -11.95
N ASN A 31 -5.87 -4.26 -11.76
CA ASN A 31 -6.56 -3.20 -12.49
C ASN A 31 -6.10 -1.81 -12.06
N ASP A 32 -5.46 -1.71 -10.91
CA ASP A 32 -5.01 -0.42 -10.40
C ASP A 32 -3.57 -0.11 -10.73
N ILE A 33 -2.91 -0.98 -11.49
CA ILE A 33 -1.49 -0.78 -11.76
C ILE A 33 -1.21 0.55 -12.43
N SER A 34 -1.97 0.87 -13.46
CA SER A 34 -1.75 2.10 -14.20
C SER A 34 -1.91 3.32 -13.32
N LYS A 35 -2.97 3.35 -12.52
CA LYS A 35 -3.22 4.44 -11.62
C LYS A 35 -2.11 4.53 -10.58
N ALA A 36 -1.71 3.40 -10.04
CA ALA A 36 -0.70 3.37 -8.99
C ALA A 36 0.63 3.90 -9.52
N MET A 37 1.00 3.50 -10.72
CA MET A 37 2.26 3.99 -11.28
C MET A 37 2.25 5.49 -11.47
N GLN A 38 1.08 6.05 -11.76
CA GLN A 38 0.98 7.48 -11.97
C GLN A 38 1.17 8.27 -10.69
N ILE A 39 0.94 7.66 -9.55
CA ILE A 39 1.04 8.38 -8.28
C ILE A 39 2.23 7.94 -7.45
N GLY A 40 3.20 7.28 -8.07
CA GLY A 40 4.46 7.02 -7.40
C GLY A 40 4.78 5.59 -7.09
N PHE A 41 3.89 4.66 -7.38
CA PHE A 41 4.22 3.26 -7.18
C PHE A 41 5.17 2.80 -8.26
N SER A 42 5.95 1.78 -7.95
CA SER A 42 6.85 1.20 -8.95
C SER A 42 6.92 -0.30 -8.72
N CYS A 43 7.48 -0.98 -9.69
CA CYS A 43 7.61 -2.43 -9.60
C CYS A 43 8.87 -2.75 -8.81
N TRP A 44 8.69 -3.41 -7.68
CA TRP A 44 9.80 -3.70 -6.79
C TRP A 44 10.37 -5.09 -7.00
N GLY A 45 9.58 -5.98 -7.49
CA GLY A 45 10.07 -7.32 -7.60
C GLY A 45 9.25 -8.17 -8.52
N TYR A 46 9.62 -9.40 -8.59
CA TYR A 46 9.01 -10.39 -9.43
C TYR A 46 8.19 -11.29 -8.53
N PRO A 47 6.96 -11.63 -8.91
CA PRO A 47 6.36 -11.41 -10.21
C PRO A 47 5.48 -10.19 -10.32
N ASN A 48 5.62 -9.14 -9.86
CA ASN A 48 4.80 -7.94 -10.08
C ASN A 48 4.37 -7.34 -8.77
N GLU A 49 5.35 -7.04 -7.97
CA GLU A 49 5.05 -6.36 -6.73
C GLU A 49 5.10 -4.87 -6.97
N ILE A 50 3.93 -4.28 -7.10
CA ILE A 50 3.81 -2.85 -7.32
C ILE A 50 3.64 -2.20 -5.96
N MET A 51 4.65 -1.47 -5.53
CA MET A 51 4.68 -0.95 -4.17
C MET A 51 5.18 0.47 -4.12
N LYS A 52 4.96 1.11 -2.99
CA LYS A 52 5.42 2.46 -2.75
C LYS A 52 5.78 2.61 -1.29
N GLU A 53 6.94 3.21 -1.01
CA GLU A 53 7.32 3.51 0.37
C GLU A 53 6.48 4.68 0.87
N VAL A 54 6.11 4.62 2.13
CA VAL A 54 5.33 5.72 2.72
C VAL A 54 5.98 6.13 4.02
N THR A 55 5.83 7.41 4.35
CA THR A 55 6.37 7.94 5.59
C THR A 55 5.37 7.71 6.72
N THR A 56 5.85 7.91 7.93
CA THR A 56 4.98 7.79 9.09
C THR A 56 3.83 8.77 9.01
N GLU A 57 4.11 9.97 8.53
CA GLU A 57 3.07 10.98 8.40
C GLU A 57 2.01 10.58 7.40
N GLU A 58 2.44 9.99 6.30
CA GLU A 58 1.48 9.52 5.32
C GLU A 58 0.64 8.38 5.87
N LEU A 59 1.25 7.53 6.66
CA LEU A 59 0.52 6.43 7.26
C LEU A 59 -0.58 6.91 8.17
N GLU A 60 -0.29 7.96 8.93
CA GLU A 60 -1.26 8.46 9.88
C GLU A 60 -2.47 9.05 9.19
N SER A 61 -2.32 9.50 7.96
CA SER A 61 -3.42 10.11 7.25
C SER A 61 -4.22 9.13 6.41
N LEU A 62 -3.81 7.86 6.38
CA LEU A 62 -4.50 6.89 5.56
C LEU A 62 -5.75 6.38 6.22
N GLN A 63 -6.72 6.00 5.39
CA GLN A 63 -7.91 5.36 5.89
C GLN A 63 -7.66 3.88 6.00
N HIS A 64 -7.83 3.36 7.20
CA HIS A 64 -7.66 1.94 7.42
C HIS A 64 -8.97 1.24 7.13
N PHE A 65 -8.95 0.48 6.07
CA PHE A 65 -10.14 -0.08 5.52
C PHE A 65 -10.44 -1.45 6.07
N GLY A 66 -9.46 -2.28 6.18
CA GLY A 66 -9.66 -3.65 6.54
C GLY A 66 -9.95 -3.91 7.98
N ARG A 67 -9.80 -2.90 8.80
CA ARG A 67 -9.99 -3.12 10.20
C ARG A 67 -11.43 -3.02 10.61
N PHE A 68 -12.27 -2.45 9.79
CA PHE A 68 -13.63 -2.28 10.15
C PHE A 68 -14.38 -3.54 10.40
N PRO A 69 -14.29 -4.49 9.57
CA PRO A 69 -15.08 -5.68 9.80
C PRO A 69 -14.60 -6.49 10.94
N LEU A 70 -13.54 -6.08 11.49
CA LEU A 70 -13.05 -6.80 12.57
C LEU A 70 -13.77 -6.55 13.76
N ASN A 71 -14.47 -5.64 13.74
CA ASN A 71 -15.06 -5.38 14.89
C ASN A 71 -16.28 -5.66 15.05
#